data_f66cd60b703d1e68fd2abfdf5cafdb93
#
_entry.id   f66cd60b703d1e68fd2abfdf5cafdb93
#
_cell.length_a   1.000
_cell.length_b   1.000
_cell.length_c   1.000
_cell.angle_alpha   90.00
_cell.angle_beta   90.00
_cell.angle_gamma   90.00
#
_symmetry.space_group_name_H-M   'P 1'
#
loop_
_entity.id
_entity.type
_entity.pdbx_description
1 polymer ?
#
loop_
_entity_poly.entity_id
_entity_poly.type
_entity_poly.pdbx_seq_one_letter_code
_entity_poly.pdbx_strand_id
1 'polypeptide(L)'
;MRRLPILPTLVVLLAVGAMIELGLWQLQRAEWKEGLLARYRAAATAPPLAGLPAGDLPDSLGFRKASIDCLVAGIPIQLGGQGPDGAPGFRSIVPCRLADGREMLADIGWQRVGSALPAPASGATLSAAGVLVPDEVLAERFADRSVRPMPWLIVLEIPLPGYAPSKPPAIETIPNNHRAYAVQWFLFAAVALGIYGLAIRRRWLDR
;
A
#
# COMPACT_ATOMS: atom_id res chain seq x y z
N MET A 1 51.93 24.05 -12.27
CA MET A 1 50.55 23.66 -12.63
C MET A 1 49.91 22.95 -11.46
N ARG A 2 48.80 23.48 -10.92
CA ARG A 2 48.08 22.87 -9.79
C ARG A 2 47.31 21.63 -10.27
N ARG A 3 47.77 20.43 -9.91
CA ARG A 3 47.14 19.16 -10.38
C ARG A 3 46.02 18.77 -9.44
N LEU A 4 44.84 18.53 -10.00
CA LEU A 4 43.73 17.89 -9.26
C LEU A 4 44.07 16.45 -8.89
N PRO A 5 43.70 15.96 -7.70
CA PRO A 5 43.87 14.54 -7.33
C PRO A 5 42.84 13.70 -8.08
N ILE A 6 43.27 13.08 -9.18
CA ILE A 6 42.37 12.38 -10.14
C ILE A 6 41.48 11.36 -9.45
N LEU A 7 42.02 10.46 -8.65
CA LEU A 7 41.24 9.39 -7.99
C LEU A 7 40.18 9.90 -7.02
N PRO A 8 40.49 10.80 -6.07
CA PRO A 8 39.45 11.40 -5.22
C PRO A 8 38.38 12.19 -6.01
N THR A 9 38.79 12.90 -7.06
CA THR A 9 37.84 13.63 -7.92
C THR A 9 36.86 12.67 -8.57
N LEU A 10 37.36 11.57 -9.15
CA LEU A 10 36.53 10.56 -9.80
C LEU A 10 35.52 9.94 -8.82
N VAL A 11 36.00 9.57 -7.61
CA VAL A 11 35.13 8.99 -6.57
C VAL A 11 34.00 9.94 -6.16
N VAL A 12 34.34 11.23 -5.94
CA VAL A 12 33.33 12.23 -5.57
C VAL A 12 32.32 12.45 -6.71
N LEU A 13 32.79 12.57 -7.94
CA LEU A 13 31.89 12.75 -9.08
C LEU A 13 30.96 11.56 -9.30
N LEU A 14 31.44 10.33 -9.13
CA LEU A 14 30.60 9.13 -9.18
C LEU A 14 29.57 9.09 -8.04
N ALA A 15 29.99 9.43 -6.83
CA ALA A 15 29.08 9.48 -5.69
C ALA A 15 27.99 10.58 -5.88
N VAL A 16 28.38 11.75 -6.32
CA VAL A 16 27.44 12.86 -6.63
C VAL A 16 26.48 12.46 -7.77
N GLY A 17 26.99 11.85 -8.82
CA GLY A 17 26.16 11.34 -9.91
C GLY A 17 25.12 10.33 -9.43
N ALA A 18 25.54 9.36 -8.61
CA ALA A 18 24.61 8.38 -8.01
C ALA A 18 23.55 9.04 -7.11
N MET A 19 23.92 10.05 -6.31
CA MET A 19 22.96 10.77 -5.47
C MET A 19 21.94 11.55 -6.30
N ILE A 20 22.38 12.19 -7.39
CA ILE A 20 21.49 12.91 -8.31
C ILE A 20 20.52 11.93 -8.97
N GLU A 21 21.00 10.79 -9.45
CA GLU A 21 20.17 9.76 -10.08
C GLU A 21 19.11 9.23 -9.11
N LEU A 22 19.49 8.93 -7.85
CA LEU A 22 18.56 8.53 -6.80
C LEU A 22 17.52 9.62 -6.50
N GLY A 23 17.92 10.89 -6.50
CA GLY A 23 17.02 12.02 -6.35
C GLY A 23 15.98 12.09 -7.47
N LEU A 24 16.41 11.97 -8.72
CA LEU A 24 15.54 11.95 -9.90
C LEU A 24 14.58 10.75 -9.88
N TRP A 25 15.08 9.56 -9.54
CA TRP A 25 14.24 8.38 -9.38
C TRP A 25 13.16 8.57 -8.32
N GLN A 26 13.49 9.20 -7.18
CA GLN A 26 12.52 9.52 -6.14
C GLN A 26 11.42 10.47 -6.65
N LEU A 27 11.77 11.47 -7.47
CA LEU A 27 10.78 12.37 -8.07
C LEU A 27 9.81 11.62 -9.00
N GLN A 28 10.34 10.77 -9.89
CA GLN A 28 9.51 9.94 -10.76
C GLN A 28 8.57 9.03 -9.97
N ARG A 29 9.07 8.45 -8.88
CA ARG A 29 8.27 7.61 -8.00
C ARG A 29 7.19 8.40 -7.27
N ALA A 30 7.46 9.65 -6.87
CA ALA A 30 6.47 10.55 -6.29
C ALA A 30 5.32 10.82 -7.26
N GLU A 31 5.63 11.19 -8.50
CA GLU A 31 4.64 11.49 -9.54
C GLU A 31 3.77 10.26 -9.87
N TRP A 32 4.40 9.09 -10.03
CA TRP A 32 3.67 7.85 -10.23
C TRP A 32 2.67 7.59 -9.09
N LYS A 33 3.11 7.76 -7.83
CA LYS A 33 2.26 7.54 -6.66
C LYS A 33 1.13 8.57 -6.54
N GLU A 34 1.40 9.82 -6.85
CA GLU A 34 0.38 10.88 -6.90
C GLU A 34 -0.71 10.56 -7.93
N GLY A 35 -0.32 10.07 -9.11
CA GLY A 35 -1.25 9.60 -10.12
C GLY A 35 -2.10 8.42 -9.65
N LEU A 36 -1.51 7.47 -8.90
CA LEU A 36 -2.24 6.34 -8.31
C LEU A 36 -3.26 6.82 -7.28
N LEU A 37 -2.86 7.70 -6.35
CA LEU A 37 -3.75 8.26 -5.34
C LEU A 37 -4.89 9.08 -5.95
N ALA A 38 -4.63 9.81 -7.04
CA ALA A 38 -5.67 10.52 -7.78
C ALA A 38 -6.72 9.56 -8.37
N ARG A 39 -6.27 8.43 -8.95
CA ARG A 39 -7.18 7.38 -9.43
C ARG A 39 -8.02 6.78 -8.30
N TYR A 40 -7.45 6.51 -7.15
CA TYR A 40 -8.18 6.00 -5.98
C TYR A 40 -9.25 6.98 -5.49
N ARG A 41 -8.95 8.29 -5.42
CA ARG A 41 -9.95 9.32 -5.07
C ARG A 41 -11.09 9.37 -6.08
N ALA A 42 -10.78 9.31 -7.37
CA ALA A 42 -11.80 9.26 -8.41
C ALA A 42 -12.66 8.00 -8.32
N ALA A 43 -12.06 6.84 -8.07
CA ALA A 43 -12.78 5.58 -7.87
C ALA A 43 -13.70 5.61 -6.65
N ALA A 44 -13.25 6.20 -5.53
CA ALA A 44 -14.05 6.30 -4.30
C ALA A 44 -15.34 7.12 -4.48
N THR A 45 -15.36 8.07 -5.42
CA THR A 45 -16.52 8.91 -5.73
C THR A 45 -17.34 8.40 -6.93
N ALA A 46 -16.85 7.38 -7.64
CA ALA A 46 -17.55 6.80 -8.78
C ALA A 46 -18.79 5.97 -8.35
N PRO A 47 -19.80 5.79 -9.21
CA PRO A 47 -20.95 4.96 -8.89
C PRO A 47 -20.52 3.54 -8.49
N PRO A 48 -21.20 2.93 -7.48
CA PRO A 48 -20.90 1.56 -7.06
C PRO A 48 -21.01 0.56 -8.22
N LEU A 49 -20.18 -0.50 -8.19
CA LEU A 49 -20.26 -1.62 -9.10
C LEU A 49 -21.30 -2.62 -8.59
N ALA A 50 -22.22 -3.02 -9.45
CA ALA A 50 -23.17 -4.11 -9.17
C ALA A 50 -22.55 -5.46 -9.53
N GLY A 51 -21.39 -5.78 -8.97
CA GLY A 51 -20.58 -6.96 -9.28
C GLY A 51 -19.19 -6.60 -9.75
N LEU A 52 -18.30 -7.58 -9.81
CA LEU A 52 -16.93 -7.37 -10.27
C LEU A 52 -16.80 -7.68 -11.76
N PRO A 53 -16.00 -6.92 -12.52
CA PRO A 53 -15.69 -7.27 -13.90
C PRO A 53 -14.98 -8.64 -13.96
N ALA A 54 -15.13 -9.33 -15.09
CA ALA A 54 -14.45 -10.60 -15.34
C ALA A 54 -12.93 -10.40 -15.49
N GLY A 55 -12.16 -11.43 -15.15
CA GLY A 55 -10.69 -11.40 -15.23
C GLY A 55 -10.04 -10.65 -14.07
N ASP A 56 -8.82 -10.19 -14.30
CA ASP A 56 -8.05 -9.45 -13.30
C ASP A 56 -8.65 -8.07 -13.06
N LEU A 57 -8.71 -7.67 -11.80
CA LEU A 57 -9.23 -6.36 -11.42
C LEU A 57 -8.13 -5.31 -11.62
N PRO A 58 -8.37 -4.26 -12.41
CA PRO A 58 -7.37 -3.20 -12.59
C PRO A 58 -7.24 -2.34 -11.34
N ASP A 59 -6.04 -1.82 -11.09
CA ASP A 59 -5.73 -0.93 -9.95
C ASP A 59 -6.68 0.28 -9.84
N SER A 60 -7.25 0.70 -10.96
CA SER A 60 -8.21 1.80 -11.01
C SER A 60 -9.50 1.55 -10.22
N LEU A 61 -9.77 0.30 -9.82
CA LEU A 61 -10.90 -0.05 -8.96
C LEU A 61 -10.59 0.08 -7.47
N GLY A 62 -9.34 0.35 -7.10
CA GLY A 62 -8.95 0.58 -5.70
C GLY A 62 -9.80 1.69 -5.08
N PHE A 63 -10.35 1.42 -3.91
CA PHE A 63 -11.26 2.28 -3.14
C PHE A 63 -12.64 2.52 -3.75
N ARG A 64 -13.00 1.81 -4.83
CA ARG A 64 -14.34 1.86 -5.39
C ARG A 64 -15.30 1.01 -4.58
N LYS A 65 -16.55 1.50 -4.45
CA LYS A 65 -17.64 0.70 -3.86
C LYS A 65 -18.07 -0.38 -4.85
N ALA A 66 -18.32 -1.58 -4.32
CA ALA A 66 -18.82 -2.71 -5.11
C ALA A 66 -19.74 -3.58 -4.27
N SER A 67 -20.63 -4.30 -4.93
CA SER A 67 -21.43 -5.37 -4.34
C SER A 67 -20.98 -6.70 -4.92
N ILE A 68 -20.86 -7.71 -4.08
CA ILE A 68 -20.50 -9.09 -4.48
C ILE A 68 -21.42 -10.10 -3.79
N ASP A 69 -21.64 -11.20 -4.46
CA ASP A 69 -22.18 -12.42 -3.88
C ASP A 69 -21.10 -13.50 -3.96
N CYS A 70 -20.82 -14.14 -2.83
CA CYS A 70 -19.79 -15.17 -2.76
C CYS A 70 -20.15 -16.28 -1.77
N LEU A 71 -19.43 -17.39 -1.87
CA LEU A 71 -19.46 -18.47 -0.86
C LEU A 71 -18.20 -18.37 0.00
N VAL A 72 -18.36 -18.43 1.30
CA VAL A 72 -17.22 -18.50 2.23
C VAL A 72 -16.41 -19.77 1.92
N ALA A 73 -15.15 -19.62 1.56
CA ALA A 73 -14.34 -20.69 0.98
C ALA A 73 -13.28 -21.27 1.93
N GLY A 74 -13.22 -20.83 3.18
CA GLY A 74 -12.18 -21.32 4.09
C GLY A 74 -12.32 -20.79 5.51
N ILE A 75 -11.24 -20.95 6.27
CA ILE A 75 -11.17 -20.53 7.68
C ILE A 75 -10.86 -19.04 7.76
N PRO A 76 -11.65 -18.26 8.50
CA PRO A 76 -11.37 -16.84 8.74
C PRO A 76 -10.04 -16.64 9.46
N ILE A 77 -9.39 -15.51 9.21
CA ILE A 77 -8.28 -15.02 10.02
C ILE A 77 -8.64 -13.72 10.71
N GLN A 78 -8.00 -13.51 11.85
CA GLN A 78 -8.11 -12.25 12.58
C GLN A 78 -6.84 -11.43 12.39
N LEU A 79 -7.02 -10.17 12.02
CA LEU A 79 -5.95 -9.19 11.88
C LEU A 79 -6.12 -8.10 12.94
N GLY A 80 -5.04 -7.76 13.62
CA GLY A 80 -5.03 -6.61 14.52
C GLY A 80 -5.48 -5.34 13.80
N GLY A 81 -6.33 -4.54 14.46
CA GLY A 81 -6.85 -3.29 13.90
C GLY A 81 -7.56 -2.46 14.95
N GLN A 82 -7.94 -1.25 14.56
CA GLN A 82 -8.70 -0.34 15.41
C GLN A 82 -10.17 -0.33 15.00
N GLY A 83 -11.03 -0.29 15.98
CA GLY A 83 -12.46 -0.08 15.80
C GLY A 83 -12.81 1.37 15.44
N PRO A 84 -14.10 1.66 15.24
CA PRO A 84 -14.57 3.01 14.89
C PRO A 84 -14.20 4.07 15.93
N ASP A 85 -14.13 3.68 17.20
CA ASP A 85 -13.76 4.51 18.37
C ASP A 85 -12.24 4.55 18.64
N GLY A 86 -11.43 3.94 17.76
CA GLY A 86 -9.98 3.83 17.94
C GLY A 86 -9.54 2.74 18.92
N ALA A 87 -10.46 1.99 19.51
CA ALA A 87 -10.14 0.89 20.44
C ALA A 87 -9.38 -0.25 19.70
N PRO A 88 -8.40 -0.89 20.36
CA PRO A 88 -7.71 -2.03 19.80
C PRO A 88 -8.62 -3.25 19.72
N GLY A 89 -8.49 -4.04 18.67
CA GLY A 89 -9.26 -5.25 18.44
C GLY A 89 -8.82 -5.99 17.19
N PHE A 90 -9.71 -6.78 16.62
CA PHE A 90 -9.42 -7.64 15.48
C PHE A 90 -10.44 -7.44 14.37
N ARG A 91 -9.97 -7.31 13.16
CA ARG A 91 -10.74 -7.42 11.92
C ARG A 91 -10.84 -8.89 11.55
N SER A 92 -12.01 -9.35 11.18
CA SER A 92 -12.23 -10.74 10.75
C SER A 92 -12.28 -10.81 9.23
N ILE A 93 -11.33 -11.52 8.64
CA ILE A 93 -11.18 -11.64 7.19
C ILE A 93 -11.57 -13.06 6.78
N VAL A 94 -12.48 -13.19 5.84
CA VAL A 94 -12.91 -14.48 5.30
C VAL A 94 -12.56 -14.60 3.81
N PRO A 95 -12.09 -15.77 3.35
CA PRO A 95 -11.95 -16.02 1.93
C PRO A 95 -13.35 -16.26 1.31
N CYS A 96 -13.59 -15.62 0.19
CA CYS A 96 -14.82 -15.64 -0.59
C CYS A 96 -14.59 -16.23 -1.97
N ARG A 97 -15.38 -17.22 -2.39
CA ARG A 97 -15.40 -17.71 -3.76
C ARG A 97 -16.58 -17.12 -4.52
N LEU A 98 -16.29 -16.39 -5.59
CA LEU A 98 -17.26 -15.77 -6.48
C LEU A 98 -17.91 -16.81 -7.38
N ALA A 99 -19.03 -16.45 -8.03
CA ALA A 99 -19.76 -17.34 -8.93
C ALA A 99 -18.93 -17.79 -10.15
N ASP A 100 -17.96 -17.00 -10.58
CA ASP A 100 -17.02 -17.32 -11.67
C ASP A 100 -15.80 -18.16 -11.23
N GLY A 101 -15.77 -18.58 -9.97
CA GLY A 101 -14.72 -19.42 -9.40
C GLY A 101 -13.49 -18.66 -8.87
N ARG A 102 -13.38 -17.36 -9.12
CA ARG A 102 -12.32 -16.52 -8.52
C ARG A 102 -12.51 -16.45 -7.01
N GLU A 103 -11.41 -16.29 -6.31
CA GLU A 103 -11.42 -16.12 -4.86
C GLU A 103 -10.91 -14.73 -4.49
N MET A 104 -11.54 -14.10 -3.51
CA MET A 104 -11.12 -12.81 -2.94
C MET A 104 -11.32 -12.83 -1.43
N LEU A 105 -10.89 -11.79 -0.77
CA LEU A 105 -11.02 -11.64 0.68
C LEU A 105 -12.14 -10.67 1.02
N ALA A 106 -12.87 -10.96 2.10
CA ALA A 106 -13.89 -10.06 2.63
C ALA A 106 -13.62 -9.77 4.11
N ASP A 107 -13.54 -8.50 4.46
CA ASP A 107 -13.53 -8.03 5.84
C ASP A 107 -14.96 -7.89 6.33
N ILE A 108 -15.37 -8.83 7.18
CA ILE A 108 -16.75 -8.93 7.66
C ILE A 108 -17.03 -8.06 8.88
N GLY A 109 -16.02 -7.37 9.40
CA GLY A 109 -16.15 -6.44 10.51
C GLY A 109 -15.07 -6.61 11.58
N TRP A 110 -15.14 -5.71 12.54
CA TRP A 110 -14.21 -5.61 13.66
C TRP A 110 -14.85 -6.10 14.97
N GLN A 111 -14.04 -6.66 15.84
CA GLN A 111 -14.42 -7.07 17.20
C GLN A 111 -13.38 -6.62 18.22
N ARG A 112 -13.82 -6.30 19.42
CA ARG A 112 -12.94 -5.90 20.52
C ARG A 112 -12.12 -7.09 21.01
N VAL A 113 -10.94 -6.83 21.56
CA VAL A 113 -10.12 -7.86 22.24
C VAL A 113 -10.95 -8.55 23.33
N GLY A 114 -10.91 -9.87 23.32
CA GLY A 114 -11.68 -10.71 24.25
C GLY A 114 -13.11 -11.04 23.80
N SER A 115 -13.59 -10.48 22.70
CA SER A 115 -14.84 -10.92 22.08
C SER A 115 -14.59 -12.19 21.24
N ALA A 116 -15.53 -13.12 21.27
CA ALA A 116 -15.51 -14.35 20.47
C ALA A 116 -16.78 -14.40 19.62
N LEU A 117 -16.80 -13.66 18.53
CA LEU A 117 -17.94 -13.66 17.61
C LEU A 117 -17.81 -14.82 16.62
N PRO A 118 -18.91 -15.53 16.33
CA PRO A 118 -18.90 -16.62 15.37
C PRO A 118 -18.67 -16.08 13.97
N ALA A 119 -17.68 -16.63 13.30
CA ALA A 119 -17.48 -16.37 11.88
C ALA A 119 -18.45 -17.22 11.04
N PRO A 120 -18.81 -16.80 9.83
CA PRO A 120 -19.65 -17.60 8.94
C PRO A 120 -18.96 -18.93 8.61
N ALA A 121 -19.77 -20.00 8.57
CA ALA A 121 -19.28 -21.32 8.22
C ALA A 121 -18.81 -21.38 6.74
N SER A 122 -17.85 -22.24 6.46
CA SER A 122 -17.47 -22.54 5.07
C SER A 122 -18.68 -23.04 4.28
N GLY A 123 -18.87 -22.55 3.07
CA GLY A 123 -20.05 -22.81 2.23
C GLY A 123 -21.24 -21.88 2.48
N ALA A 124 -21.19 -21.03 3.51
CA ALA A 124 -22.24 -20.02 3.71
C ALA A 124 -22.20 -18.97 2.59
N THR A 125 -23.38 -18.54 2.15
CA THR A 125 -23.51 -17.43 1.20
C THR A 125 -23.27 -16.10 1.93
N LEU A 126 -22.47 -15.23 1.33
CA LEU A 126 -22.22 -13.89 1.79
C LEU A 126 -22.53 -12.91 0.66
N SER A 127 -23.58 -12.08 0.87
CA SER A 127 -23.85 -10.92 0.02
C SER A 127 -23.21 -9.69 0.71
N ALA A 128 -22.25 -9.08 0.06
CA ALA A 128 -21.45 -8.01 0.62
C ALA A 128 -21.44 -6.77 -0.27
N ALA A 129 -21.74 -5.62 0.33
CA ALA A 129 -21.49 -4.32 -0.27
C ALA A 129 -20.40 -3.61 0.54
N GLY A 130 -19.40 -3.07 -0.14
CA GLY A 130 -18.26 -2.50 0.56
C GLY A 130 -17.28 -1.79 -0.37
N VAL A 131 -16.12 -1.48 0.18
CA VAL A 131 -15.04 -0.79 -0.52
C VAL A 131 -13.97 -1.81 -0.94
N LEU A 132 -13.61 -1.81 -2.21
CA LEU A 132 -12.52 -2.63 -2.75
C LEU A 132 -11.17 -2.03 -2.34
N VAL A 133 -10.31 -2.83 -1.74
CA VAL A 133 -8.96 -2.41 -1.32
C VAL A 133 -7.94 -3.40 -1.90
N PRO A 134 -6.95 -2.94 -2.66
CA PRO A 134 -5.86 -3.80 -3.10
C PRO A 134 -4.98 -4.18 -1.90
N ASP A 135 -4.75 -5.48 -1.68
CA ASP A 135 -3.92 -5.99 -0.58
C ASP A 135 -3.22 -7.31 -0.97
N GLU A 136 -2.08 -7.18 -1.65
CA GLU A 136 -1.25 -8.32 -2.06
C GLU A 136 -0.70 -9.09 -0.85
N VAL A 137 -0.25 -8.36 0.18
CA VAL A 137 0.35 -8.97 1.37
C VAL A 137 -0.65 -9.85 2.11
N LEU A 138 -1.91 -9.41 2.17
CA LEU A 138 -2.96 -10.20 2.79
C LEU A 138 -3.32 -11.42 1.94
N ALA A 139 -3.40 -11.27 0.62
CA ALA A 139 -3.66 -12.38 -0.29
C ALA A 139 -2.59 -13.48 -0.18
N GLU A 140 -1.32 -13.11 -0.09
CA GLU A 140 -0.21 -14.05 0.12
C GLU A 140 -0.34 -14.85 1.42
N ARG A 141 -0.81 -14.22 2.51
CA ARG A 141 -1.04 -14.93 3.80
C ARG A 141 -2.12 -16.00 3.72
N PHE A 142 -3.03 -15.90 2.76
CA PHE A 142 -4.05 -16.91 2.50
C PHE A 142 -3.59 -17.99 1.51
N ALA A 143 -2.61 -17.71 0.66
CA ALA A 143 -2.13 -18.64 -0.36
C ALA A 143 -1.63 -19.98 0.21
N ASP A 144 -1.09 -19.97 1.43
CA ASP A 144 -0.64 -21.16 2.15
C ASP A 144 -1.77 -22.03 2.71
N ARG A 145 -3.05 -21.57 2.60
CA ARG A 145 -4.22 -22.21 3.22
C ARG A 145 -5.16 -22.90 2.24
N SER A 146 -4.64 -23.34 1.09
CA SER A 146 -5.42 -23.97 0.02
C SER A 146 -6.41 -23.02 -0.68
N VAL A 147 -6.29 -21.73 -0.44
CA VAL A 147 -7.06 -20.66 -1.08
C VAL A 147 -6.06 -19.75 -1.78
N ARG A 148 -6.34 -19.38 -3.02
CA ARG A 148 -5.51 -18.41 -3.77
C ARG A 148 -6.35 -17.18 -4.14
N PRO A 149 -6.60 -16.30 -3.19
CA PRO A 149 -7.42 -15.12 -3.45
C PRO A 149 -6.67 -14.16 -4.38
N MET A 150 -7.46 -13.45 -5.19
CA MET A 150 -6.97 -12.26 -5.86
C MET A 150 -6.40 -11.27 -4.83
N PRO A 151 -5.47 -10.38 -5.20
CA PRO A 151 -4.88 -9.39 -4.29
C PRO A 151 -5.86 -8.26 -3.95
N TRP A 152 -7.08 -8.63 -3.60
CA TRP A 152 -8.18 -7.72 -3.34
C TRP A 152 -8.96 -8.12 -2.09
N LEU A 153 -9.28 -7.12 -1.30
CA LEU A 153 -10.13 -7.19 -0.12
C LEU A 153 -11.36 -6.32 -0.32
N ILE A 154 -12.55 -6.85 -0.07
CA ILE A 154 -13.73 -6.00 0.11
C ILE A 154 -13.94 -5.74 1.59
N VAL A 155 -13.95 -4.47 1.99
CA VAL A 155 -14.27 -4.06 3.37
C VAL A 155 -15.75 -3.72 3.42
N LEU A 156 -16.54 -4.49 4.16
CA LEU A 156 -18.00 -4.33 4.22
C LEU A 156 -18.37 -2.98 4.84
N GLU A 157 -19.29 -2.26 4.18
CA GLU A 157 -19.90 -1.04 4.76
C GLU A 157 -20.82 -1.39 5.95
N ILE A 158 -21.57 -2.48 5.82
CA ILE A 158 -22.40 -3.01 6.88
C ILE A 158 -21.77 -4.32 7.34
N PRO A 159 -21.20 -4.36 8.53
CA PRO A 159 -20.57 -5.58 9.06
C PRO A 159 -21.59 -6.67 9.32
N LEU A 160 -21.13 -7.90 9.44
CA LEU A 160 -22.00 -9.00 9.84
C LEU A 160 -22.56 -8.80 11.26
N PRO A 161 -23.71 -9.40 11.57
CA PRO A 161 -24.35 -9.27 12.88
C PRO A 161 -23.39 -9.55 14.05
N GLY A 162 -23.36 -8.65 15.00
CA GLY A 162 -22.49 -8.69 16.17
C GLY A 162 -21.12 -8.02 15.99
N TYR A 163 -20.65 -7.83 14.77
CA TYR A 163 -19.42 -7.10 14.49
C TYR A 163 -19.66 -5.59 14.41
N ALA A 164 -18.67 -4.80 14.80
CA ALA A 164 -18.63 -3.38 14.50
C ALA A 164 -18.01 -3.14 13.09
N PRO A 165 -18.25 -1.99 12.47
CA PRO A 165 -17.64 -1.66 11.20
C PRO A 165 -16.11 -1.68 11.29
N SER A 166 -15.43 -2.32 10.32
CA SER A 166 -14.00 -2.15 10.11
C SER A 166 -13.75 -0.80 9.48
N LYS A 167 -12.66 -0.15 9.89
CA LYS A 167 -12.21 1.09 9.25
C LYS A 167 -11.37 0.73 8.01
N PRO A 168 -11.83 1.02 6.78
CA PRO A 168 -11.01 0.82 5.61
C PRO A 168 -9.78 1.76 5.67
N PRO A 169 -8.66 1.38 5.04
CA PRO A 169 -7.51 2.28 4.94
C PRO A 169 -7.95 3.59 4.28
N ALA A 170 -7.59 4.73 4.85
CA ALA A 170 -7.84 6.02 4.22
C ALA A 170 -6.79 6.29 3.14
N ILE A 171 -7.22 6.79 1.98
CA ILE A 171 -6.30 7.11 0.86
C ILE A 171 -5.24 8.11 1.33
N GLU A 172 -5.61 9.02 2.21
CA GLU A 172 -4.75 10.06 2.78
C GLU A 172 -3.65 9.51 3.69
N THR A 173 -3.85 8.32 4.27
CA THR A 173 -2.85 7.69 5.14
C THR A 173 -1.81 6.89 4.36
N ILE A 174 -1.96 6.73 3.04
CA ILE A 174 -0.97 6.05 2.19
C ILE A 174 0.27 6.94 2.05
N PRO A 175 1.43 6.56 2.63
CA PRO A 175 2.57 7.46 2.70
C PRO A 175 3.14 7.74 1.29
N ASN A 176 3.46 9.00 1.04
CA ASN A 176 4.17 9.43 -0.18
C ASN A 176 5.31 10.38 0.19
N ASN A 177 6.37 9.83 0.77
CA ASN A 177 7.53 10.59 1.25
C ASN A 177 8.63 10.77 0.18
N HIS A 178 8.37 10.36 -1.05
CA HIS A 178 9.38 10.35 -2.11
C HIS A 178 9.96 11.74 -2.41
N ARG A 179 9.15 12.80 -2.37
CA ARG A 179 9.65 14.18 -2.55
C ARG A 179 10.64 14.59 -1.47
N ALA A 180 10.38 14.22 -0.21
CA ALA A 180 11.30 14.50 0.89
C ALA A 180 12.64 13.76 0.71
N TYR A 181 12.59 12.49 0.31
CA TYR A 181 13.81 11.72 -0.02
C TYR A 181 14.57 12.29 -1.22
N ALA A 182 13.88 12.78 -2.25
CA ALA A 182 14.54 13.44 -3.37
C ALA A 182 15.35 14.67 -2.91
N VAL A 183 14.74 15.51 -2.08
CA VAL A 183 15.43 16.68 -1.48
C VAL A 183 16.66 16.25 -0.68
N GLN A 184 16.56 15.19 0.13
CA GLN A 184 17.71 14.67 0.88
C GLN A 184 18.86 14.24 -0.03
N TRP A 185 18.58 13.52 -1.13
CA TRP A 185 19.60 13.09 -2.07
C TRP A 185 20.31 14.27 -2.75
N PHE A 186 19.55 15.29 -3.16
CA PHE A 186 20.15 16.50 -3.76
C PHE A 186 20.97 17.31 -2.75
N LEU A 187 20.52 17.38 -1.48
CA LEU A 187 21.29 18.02 -0.42
C LEU A 187 22.60 17.27 -0.14
N PHE A 188 22.57 15.93 -0.10
CA PHE A 188 23.79 15.14 0.06
C PHE A 188 24.79 15.37 -1.08
N ALA A 189 24.29 15.42 -2.33
CA ALA A 189 25.11 15.74 -3.49
C ALA A 189 25.75 17.14 -3.37
N ALA A 190 24.97 18.14 -2.96
CA ALA A 190 25.46 19.52 -2.79
C ALA A 190 26.49 19.61 -1.67
N VAL A 191 26.26 18.95 -0.53
CA VAL A 191 27.20 18.92 0.61
C VAL A 191 28.50 18.22 0.21
N ALA A 192 28.43 17.09 -0.50
CA ALA A 192 29.61 16.36 -0.96
C ALA A 192 30.47 17.24 -1.89
N LEU A 193 29.84 17.95 -2.82
CA LEU A 193 30.54 18.92 -3.69
C LEU A 193 31.15 20.07 -2.90
N GLY A 194 30.41 20.61 -1.93
CA GLY A 194 30.88 21.70 -1.06
C GLY A 194 32.11 21.30 -0.26
N ILE A 195 32.06 20.15 0.41
CA ILE A 195 33.19 19.61 1.19
C ILE A 195 34.40 19.37 0.28
N TYR A 196 34.17 18.75 -0.88
CA TYR A 196 35.24 18.48 -1.83
C TYR A 196 35.87 19.78 -2.38
N GLY A 197 35.05 20.76 -2.71
CA GLY A 197 35.52 22.09 -3.17
C GLY A 197 36.39 22.80 -2.11
N LEU A 198 35.96 22.75 -0.84
CA LEU A 198 36.72 23.30 0.29
C LEU A 198 38.04 22.56 0.50
N ALA A 199 38.04 21.23 0.39
CA ALA A 199 39.25 20.42 0.53
C ALA A 199 40.29 20.74 -0.56
N ILE A 200 39.83 20.89 -1.83
CA ILE A 200 40.71 21.32 -2.93
C ILE A 200 41.25 22.72 -2.69
N ARG A 201 40.39 23.67 -2.28
CA ARG A 201 40.80 25.06 -2.00
C ARG A 201 41.90 25.10 -0.92
N ARG A 202 41.73 24.40 0.20
CA ARG A 202 42.73 24.31 1.28
C ARG A 202 44.05 23.75 0.76
N ARG A 203 44.00 22.62 0.04
CA ARG A 203 45.21 22.01 -0.54
C ARG A 203 45.98 22.94 -1.49
N TRP A 204 45.30 23.91 -2.09
CA TRP A 204 45.93 24.88 -2.99
C TRP A 204 46.49 26.11 -2.22
N LEU A 205 45.98 26.42 -1.03
CA LEU A 205 46.46 27.47 -0.20
C LEU A 205 47.69 27.04 0.62
N ASP A 206 47.78 25.78 1.01
CA ASP A 206 48.85 25.19 1.82
C ASP A 206 50.12 24.81 0.96
N ARG A 207 50.13 25.11 -0.32
CA ARG A 207 51.23 24.89 -1.25
C ARG A 207 51.69 26.22 -1.89
#